data_74b52a9287d69d6cf0d63dbc7ab6cdc6
#
_entry.id   74b52a9287d69d6cf0d63dbc7ab6cdc6
#
_cell.length_a   1.000
_cell.length_b   1.000
_cell.length_c   1.000
_cell.angle_alpha   90.00
_cell.angle_beta   90.00
_cell.angle_gamma   90.00
#
_symmetry.space_group_name_H-M   'P 1'
#
loop_
_entity.id
_entity.type
_entity.pdbx_description
1 polymer ?
#
loop_
_entity_poly.entity_id
_entity_poly.type
_entity_poly.pdbx_seq_one_letter_code
_entity_poly.pdbx_strand_id
1 'polypeptide(L)'
;WVLTFIDGADKKEITISDKLPNGRPVKTVLQLPDREEGVRNFTIKVRPVDASVKELSMANNELSGVQDIYGKSFERTLLLEQFTGQGCMYCPSGEENLSKVVGENRSRVAWVAHHVGFGDDLMTIPVSSNYIRFYNSESTYAPAVMMNRTSLSWKGILQPVFSSFDLKEEDIKQLLTEPAHVSVNLDMNYEPQTRALKITVEGTFLMKDVSSRL
;
A
#
# COMPACT_ATOMS: atom_id res chain seq x y z
N TRP A 1 20.12 3.22 -21.52
CA TRP A 1 18.91 2.51 -21.87
C TRP A 1 17.84 3.47 -22.36
N VAL A 2 16.96 3.01 -23.25
CA VAL A 2 15.78 3.75 -23.69
C VAL A 2 14.55 3.01 -23.15
N LEU A 3 13.73 3.71 -22.39
CA LEU A 3 12.42 3.25 -21.96
C LEU A 3 11.37 3.88 -22.86
N THR A 4 10.52 3.06 -23.44
CA THR A 4 9.40 3.46 -24.29
C THR A 4 8.09 3.09 -23.60
N PHE A 5 7.22 4.06 -23.41
CA PHE A 5 5.83 3.85 -22.98
C PHE A 5 4.91 4.00 -24.18
N ILE A 6 3.99 3.07 -24.37
CA ILE A 6 3.03 3.04 -25.48
C ILE A 6 1.63 2.88 -24.90
N ASP A 7 0.71 3.75 -25.26
CA ASP A 7 -0.71 3.71 -24.92
C ASP A 7 -1.53 4.02 -26.17
N GLY A 8 -2.00 2.98 -26.84
CA GLY A 8 -2.66 3.11 -28.13
C GLY A 8 -1.73 3.73 -29.20
N ALA A 9 -2.10 4.89 -29.73
CA ALA A 9 -1.29 5.63 -30.70
C ALA A 9 -0.21 6.51 -30.04
N ASP A 10 -0.30 6.74 -28.74
CA ASP A 10 0.63 7.60 -28.00
C ASP A 10 1.89 6.83 -27.63
N LYS A 11 3.02 7.43 -27.93
CA LYS A 11 4.35 6.89 -27.62
C LYS A 11 5.20 7.96 -26.94
N LYS A 12 5.81 7.62 -25.81
CA LYS A 12 6.77 8.47 -25.12
C LYS A 12 8.04 7.69 -24.81
N GLU A 13 9.18 8.29 -25.10
CA GLU A 13 10.49 7.71 -24.84
C GLU A 13 11.30 8.60 -23.89
N ILE A 14 12.03 7.95 -22.99
CA ILE A 14 13.06 8.59 -22.17
C ILE A 14 14.36 7.79 -22.25
N THR A 15 15.46 8.50 -22.19
CA THR A 15 16.80 7.89 -22.10
C THR A 15 17.26 7.90 -20.65
N ILE A 16 17.62 6.75 -20.15
CA ILE A 16 18.25 6.56 -18.83
C ILE A 16 19.76 6.51 -19.09
N SER A 17 20.46 7.58 -18.75
CA SER A 17 21.90 7.74 -18.97
C SER A 17 22.75 7.19 -17.82
N ASP A 18 22.15 6.96 -16.66
CA ASP A 18 22.85 6.47 -15.50
C ASP A 18 23.36 5.04 -15.70
N LYS A 19 24.56 4.76 -15.18
CA LYS A 19 25.05 3.39 -15.10
C LYS A 19 24.14 2.58 -14.21
N LEU A 20 23.49 1.56 -14.76
CA LEU A 20 22.68 0.63 -13.95
C LEU A 20 23.64 -0.18 -13.05
N PRO A 21 23.55 -0.01 -11.72
CA PRO A 21 24.38 -0.79 -10.81
C PRO A 21 23.98 -2.27 -10.89
N ASN A 22 24.95 -3.16 -10.93
CA ASN A 22 24.69 -4.59 -11.04
C ASN A 22 23.81 -5.08 -9.87
N GLY A 23 22.67 -5.68 -10.19
CA GLY A 23 21.75 -6.25 -9.22
C GLY A 23 20.94 -5.24 -8.40
N ARG A 24 20.98 -3.94 -8.74
CA ARG A 24 20.15 -2.92 -8.06
C ARG A 24 19.09 -2.34 -8.99
N PRO A 25 17.84 -2.17 -8.52
CA PRO A 25 16.82 -1.52 -9.32
C PRO A 25 17.13 -0.02 -9.49
N VAL A 26 16.82 0.51 -10.67
CA VAL A 26 16.81 1.95 -10.94
C VAL A 26 15.37 2.39 -11.08
N LYS A 27 15.00 3.42 -10.35
CA LYS A 27 13.66 4.04 -10.43
C LYS A 27 13.72 5.25 -11.34
N THR A 28 12.83 5.30 -12.30
CA THR A 28 12.62 6.49 -13.13
C THR A 28 11.15 6.86 -13.12
N VAL A 29 10.85 8.14 -13.36
CA VAL A 29 9.50 8.67 -13.43
C VAL A 29 9.27 9.20 -14.84
N LEU A 30 8.23 8.71 -15.47
CA LEU A 30 7.77 9.19 -16.76
C LEU A 30 6.48 9.97 -16.55
N GLN A 31 6.52 11.28 -16.78
CA GLN A 31 5.30 12.08 -16.80
C GLN A 31 4.59 11.91 -18.14
N LEU A 32 3.34 11.48 -18.07
CA LEU A 32 2.46 11.36 -19.21
C LEU A 32 1.60 12.64 -19.34
N PRO A 33 1.15 12.99 -20.54
CA PRO A 33 0.17 14.06 -20.70
C PRO A 33 -1.17 13.67 -20.06
N ASP A 34 -2.01 14.68 -19.80
CA ASP A 34 -3.37 14.47 -19.35
C ASP A 34 -4.14 13.59 -20.34
N ARG A 35 -4.97 12.72 -19.80
CA ARG A 35 -5.72 11.74 -20.57
C ARG A 35 -7.18 11.74 -20.16
N GLU A 36 -8.05 11.31 -21.06
CA GLU A 36 -9.46 11.09 -20.78
C GLU A 36 -9.63 9.93 -19.79
N GLU A 37 -10.65 10.05 -18.95
CA GLU A 37 -11.04 9.01 -18.01
C GLU A 37 -11.35 7.68 -18.72
N GLY A 38 -10.96 6.58 -18.12
CA GLY A 38 -11.27 5.25 -18.61
C GLY A 38 -10.14 4.24 -18.39
N VAL A 39 -10.40 3.03 -18.88
CA VAL A 39 -9.45 1.92 -18.84
C VAL A 39 -8.61 1.94 -20.11
N ARG A 40 -7.30 1.89 -19.96
CA ARG A 40 -6.36 1.89 -21.10
C ARG A 40 -5.33 0.79 -20.97
N ASN A 41 -5.01 0.17 -22.09
CA ASN A 41 -3.91 -0.78 -22.15
C ASN A 41 -2.62 -0.03 -22.46
N PHE A 42 -1.56 -0.38 -21.73
CA PHE A 42 -0.24 0.17 -22.00
C PHE A 42 0.81 -0.92 -22.21
N THR A 43 1.88 -0.56 -22.87
CA THR A 43 3.08 -1.39 -22.99
C THR A 43 4.32 -0.55 -22.68
N ILE A 44 5.20 -1.09 -21.85
CA ILE A 44 6.51 -0.52 -21.55
C ILE A 44 7.56 -1.41 -22.22
N LYS A 45 8.47 -0.80 -23.00
CA LYS A 45 9.60 -1.49 -23.61
C LYS A 45 10.91 -0.85 -23.14
N VAL A 46 11.92 -1.68 -22.93
CA VAL A 46 13.26 -1.25 -22.58
C VAL A 46 14.24 -1.79 -23.60
N ARG A 47 15.16 -0.95 -24.09
CA ARG A 47 16.22 -1.37 -25.01
C ARG A 47 17.52 -0.64 -24.72
N PRO A 48 18.68 -1.20 -25.08
CA PRO A 48 19.93 -0.46 -25.06
C PRO A 48 19.87 0.78 -25.97
N VAL A 49 20.60 1.83 -25.60
CA VAL A 49 20.82 3.00 -26.49
C VAL A 49 21.66 2.57 -27.69
N ASP A 50 22.71 1.80 -27.43
CA ASP A 50 23.58 1.25 -28.47
C ASP A 50 23.03 -0.10 -28.97
N ALA A 51 22.60 -0.12 -30.22
CA ALA A 51 22.04 -1.32 -30.86
C ALA A 51 23.06 -2.47 -31.03
N SER A 52 24.37 -2.20 -30.87
CA SER A 52 25.41 -3.25 -30.89
C SER A 52 25.47 -4.08 -29.61
N VAL A 53 24.88 -3.59 -28.51
CA VAL A 53 24.82 -4.31 -27.25
C VAL A 53 23.87 -5.50 -27.40
N LYS A 54 24.42 -6.70 -27.26
CA LYS A 54 23.63 -7.94 -27.29
C LYS A 54 23.19 -8.29 -25.88
N GLU A 55 21.89 -8.45 -25.72
CA GLU A 55 21.31 -8.97 -24.49
C GLU A 55 21.21 -10.50 -24.54
N LEU A 56 21.35 -11.13 -23.36
CA LEU A 56 21.22 -12.60 -23.24
C LEU A 56 19.76 -13.06 -23.42
N SER A 57 18.80 -12.19 -23.12
CA SER A 57 17.37 -12.46 -23.26
C SER A 57 16.62 -11.16 -23.50
N MET A 58 15.73 -11.16 -24.49
CA MET A 58 14.81 -10.06 -24.78
C MET A 58 13.42 -10.26 -24.14
N ALA A 59 13.20 -11.41 -23.51
CA ALA A 59 11.89 -11.79 -23.00
C ALA A 59 11.40 -10.93 -21.83
N ASN A 60 12.30 -10.26 -21.11
CA ASN A 60 12.01 -9.37 -19.98
C ASN A 60 12.03 -7.88 -20.35
N ASN A 61 12.15 -7.56 -21.62
CA ASN A 61 12.28 -6.17 -22.10
C ASN A 61 10.95 -5.50 -22.39
N GLU A 62 9.86 -6.22 -22.21
CA GLU A 62 8.50 -5.74 -22.46
C GLU A 62 7.58 -6.12 -21.30
N LEU A 63 6.79 -5.13 -20.86
CA LEU A 63 5.74 -5.29 -19.87
C LEU A 63 4.47 -4.63 -20.41
N SER A 64 3.37 -5.38 -20.47
CA SER A 64 2.06 -4.83 -20.80
C SER A 64 1.14 -4.92 -19.58
N GLY A 65 0.23 -3.97 -19.49
CA GLY A 65 -0.72 -3.86 -18.39
C GLY A 65 -1.93 -3.01 -18.74
N VAL A 66 -2.77 -2.85 -17.74
CA VAL A 66 -3.96 -2.00 -17.80
C VAL A 66 -3.77 -0.86 -16.82
N GLN A 67 -4.14 0.35 -17.23
CA GLN A 67 -4.13 1.56 -16.44
C GLN A 67 -5.53 2.13 -16.36
N ASP A 68 -5.99 2.42 -15.14
CA ASP A 68 -7.22 3.14 -14.90
C ASP A 68 -6.92 4.63 -14.75
N ILE A 69 -7.62 5.47 -15.51
CA ILE A 69 -7.48 6.93 -15.48
C ILE A 69 -8.74 7.54 -14.89
N TYR A 70 -8.57 8.26 -13.80
CA TYR A 70 -9.64 8.91 -13.06
C TYR A 70 -9.53 10.43 -13.20
N GLY A 71 -10.62 11.11 -13.53
CA GLY A 71 -10.68 12.56 -13.57
C GLY A 71 -10.80 13.23 -12.20
N LYS A 72 -11.09 12.41 -11.17
CA LYS A 72 -11.15 12.83 -9.77
C LYS A 72 -10.71 11.70 -8.85
N SER A 73 -10.39 12.04 -7.63
CA SER A 73 -10.10 11.07 -6.56
C SER A 73 -10.69 11.56 -5.25
N PHE A 74 -10.81 10.66 -4.29
CA PHE A 74 -11.14 11.00 -2.91
C PHE A 74 -9.85 11.12 -2.08
N GLU A 75 -9.93 11.87 -0.98
CA GLU A 75 -8.87 11.83 0.01
C GLU A 75 -8.76 10.44 0.63
N ARG A 76 -7.53 9.96 0.72
CA ARG A 76 -7.25 8.65 1.30
C ARG A 76 -7.21 8.75 2.83
N THR A 77 -7.88 7.83 3.50
CA THR A 77 -7.65 7.49 4.90
C THR A 77 -6.82 6.21 4.95
N LEU A 78 -5.77 6.20 5.75
CA LEU A 78 -4.91 5.03 5.93
C LEU A 78 -5.47 4.11 7.00
N LEU A 79 -5.37 2.80 6.80
CA LEU A 79 -5.57 1.80 7.82
C LEU A 79 -4.22 1.43 8.43
N LEU A 80 -4.02 1.72 9.72
CA LEU A 80 -2.89 1.30 10.51
C LEU A 80 -3.35 0.18 11.45
N GLU A 81 -2.85 -1.02 11.25
CA GLU A 81 -3.10 -2.17 12.10
C GLU A 81 -1.84 -2.44 12.93
N GLN A 82 -1.92 -2.16 14.23
CA GLN A 82 -0.85 -2.41 15.20
C GLN A 82 -1.03 -3.80 15.79
N PHE A 83 0.04 -4.57 15.88
CA PHE A 83 0.06 -5.84 16.57
C PHE A 83 0.79 -5.70 17.91
N THR A 84 0.08 -5.98 19.00
CA THR A 84 0.51 -5.71 20.37
C THR A 84 0.10 -6.85 21.30
N GLY A 85 0.44 -6.74 22.57
CA GLY A 85 0.02 -7.72 23.59
C GLY A 85 0.32 -7.21 24.99
N GLN A 86 -0.48 -7.63 25.97
CA GLN A 86 -0.35 -7.21 27.37
C GLN A 86 1.00 -7.60 27.96
N GLY A 87 1.53 -8.76 27.62
CA GLY A 87 2.84 -9.26 28.07
C GLY A 87 4.03 -8.80 27.22
N CYS A 88 3.82 -7.89 26.27
CA CYS A 88 4.86 -7.46 25.34
C CYS A 88 5.68 -6.30 25.91
N MET A 89 6.92 -6.58 26.30
CA MET A 89 7.81 -5.60 26.93
C MET A 89 8.12 -4.36 26.07
N TYR A 90 8.22 -4.53 24.74
CA TYR A 90 8.59 -3.46 23.82
C TYR A 90 7.38 -2.76 23.17
N CYS A 91 6.17 -3.26 23.41
CA CYS A 91 4.98 -2.69 22.77
C CYS A 91 4.65 -1.27 23.21
N PRO A 92 4.86 -0.84 24.45
CA PRO A 92 4.68 0.57 24.83
C PRO A 92 5.58 1.53 24.02
N SER A 93 6.85 1.17 23.86
CA SER A 93 7.78 1.98 23.04
C SER A 93 7.41 1.94 21.54
N GLY A 94 6.91 0.80 21.05
CA GLY A 94 6.39 0.70 19.69
C GLY A 94 5.19 1.60 19.45
N GLU A 95 4.24 1.65 20.39
CA GLU A 95 3.07 2.54 20.32
C GLU A 95 3.47 4.01 20.40
N GLU A 96 4.40 4.36 21.27
CA GLU A 96 4.94 5.73 21.35
C GLU A 96 5.57 6.16 20.01
N ASN A 97 6.34 5.27 19.36
CA ASN A 97 6.88 5.53 18.03
C ASN A 97 5.77 5.76 17.00
N LEU A 98 4.77 4.88 16.96
CA LEU A 98 3.63 5.01 16.04
C LEU A 98 2.87 6.32 16.28
N SER A 99 2.63 6.70 17.54
CA SER A 99 1.98 7.96 17.89
C SER A 99 2.73 9.18 17.39
N LYS A 100 4.06 9.18 17.50
CA LYS A 100 4.92 10.24 16.95
C LYS A 100 4.89 10.28 15.43
N VAL A 101 4.97 9.11 14.79
CA VAL A 101 5.00 8.99 13.33
C VAL A 101 3.68 9.39 12.69
N VAL A 102 2.56 9.01 13.29
CA VAL A 102 1.23 9.42 12.84
C VAL A 102 1.00 10.92 13.04
N GLY A 103 1.41 11.45 14.20
CA GLY A 103 1.48 12.88 14.49
C GLY A 103 0.23 13.66 14.06
N GLU A 104 0.45 14.70 13.27
CA GLU A 104 -0.61 15.58 12.77
C GLU A 104 -1.59 14.89 11.79
N ASN A 105 -1.19 13.76 11.22
CA ASN A 105 -2.03 13.00 10.28
C ASN A 105 -3.07 12.11 10.98
N ARG A 106 -3.23 12.21 12.31
CA ARG A 106 -4.09 11.32 13.11
C ARG A 106 -5.54 11.25 12.62
N SER A 107 -6.09 12.34 12.12
CA SER A 107 -7.46 12.41 11.58
C SER A 107 -7.64 11.63 10.26
N ARG A 108 -6.53 11.33 9.58
CA ARG A 108 -6.51 10.58 8.31
C ARG A 108 -5.98 9.15 8.48
N VAL A 109 -5.88 8.67 9.73
CA VAL A 109 -5.40 7.32 10.04
C VAL A 109 -6.43 6.60 10.91
N ALA A 110 -7.05 5.58 10.35
CA ALA A 110 -7.85 4.62 11.10
C ALA A 110 -6.88 3.62 11.78
N TRP A 111 -6.70 3.77 13.09
CA TRP A 111 -5.75 2.97 13.85
C TRP A 111 -6.48 1.89 14.64
N VAL A 112 -6.14 0.64 14.39
CA VAL A 112 -6.67 -0.55 15.07
C VAL A 112 -5.53 -1.28 15.77
N ALA A 113 -5.70 -1.61 17.05
CA ALA A 113 -4.76 -2.44 17.80
C ALA A 113 -5.28 -3.88 17.89
N HIS A 114 -4.47 -4.83 17.44
CA HIS A 114 -4.70 -6.25 17.53
C HIS A 114 -3.85 -6.85 18.64
N HIS A 115 -4.49 -7.41 19.67
CA HIS A 115 -3.81 -8.22 20.66
C HIS A 115 -3.56 -9.62 20.11
N VAL A 116 -2.29 -10.03 20.04
CA VAL A 116 -1.87 -11.26 19.34
C VAL A 116 -1.33 -12.37 20.26
N GLY A 117 -1.63 -12.27 21.56
CA GLY A 117 -1.45 -13.38 22.47
C GLY A 117 -0.03 -13.56 23.00
N PHE A 118 0.62 -12.51 23.48
CA PHE A 118 1.85 -12.62 24.26
C PHE A 118 1.52 -12.82 25.75
N GLY A 119 1.68 -14.06 26.23
CA GLY A 119 1.31 -14.45 27.59
C GLY A 119 -0.22 -14.57 27.77
N ASP A 120 -0.69 -14.35 29.00
CA ASP A 120 -2.11 -14.39 29.37
C ASP A 120 -2.82 -13.06 29.01
N ASP A 121 -2.84 -12.72 27.75
CA ASP A 121 -3.46 -11.50 27.26
C ASP A 121 -4.97 -11.69 27.07
N LEU A 122 -5.76 -11.17 28.00
CA LEU A 122 -7.22 -11.27 28.00
C LEU A 122 -7.91 -10.53 26.86
N MET A 123 -7.21 -9.63 26.15
CA MET A 123 -7.76 -8.89 25.01
C MET A 123 -7.51 -9.62 23.69
N THR A 124 -6.76 -10.71 23.72
CA THR A 124 -6.49 -11.49 22.50
C THR A 124 -7.76 -12.21 22.04
N ILE A 125 -8.10 -12.03 20.78
CA ILE A 125 -9.15 -12.79 20.10
C ILE A 125 -8.55 -13.58 18.93
N PRO A 126 -9.10 -14.75 18.59
CA PRO A 126 -8.55 -15.62 17.54
C PRO A 126 -8.36 -14.92 16.19
N VAL A 127 -9.29 -14.02 15.85
CA VAL A 127 -9.22 -13.24 14.58
C VAL A 127 -7.95 -12.40 14.52
N SER A 128 -7.58 -11.71 15.60
CA SER A 128 -6.36 -10.87 15.64
C SER A 128 -5.08 -11.68 15.42
N SER A 129 -4.98 -12.85 16.04
CA SER A 129 -3.84 -13.77 15.87
C SER A 129 -3.81 -14.35 14.44
N ASN A 130 -4.96 -14.62 13.84
CA ASN A 130 -5.05 -15.13 12.48
C ASN A 130 -4.62 -14.06 11.46
N TYR A 131 -4.95 -12.79 11.68
CA TYR A 131 -4.52 -11.70 10.80
C TYR A 131 -3.00 -11.61 10.70
N ILE A 132 -2.30 -11.54 11.81
CA ILE A 132 -0.84 -11.42 11.75
C ILE A 132 -0.21 -12.65 11.08
N ARG A 133 -0.70 -13.85 11.35
CA ARG A 133 -0.20 -15.07 10.71
C ARG A 133 -0.41 -15.05 9.21
N PHE A 134 -1.62 -14.71 8.76
CA PHE A 134 -1.94 -14.64 7.34
C PHE A 134 -1.02 -13.69 6.57
N TYR A 135 -0.74 -12.51 7.13
CA TYR A 135 0.08 -11.48 6.46
C TYR A 135 1.58 -11.61 6.73
N ASN A 136 2.01 -12.48 7.62
CA ASN A 136 3.41 -12.63 8.05
C ASN A 136 3.91 -14.09 7.97
N SER A 137 3.49 -14.84 6.94
CA SER A 137 3.94 -16.21 6.67
C SER A 137 3.89 -17.13 7.90
N GLU A 138 2.73 -17.17 8.57
CA GLU A 138 2.44 -17.96 9.77
C GLU A 138 3.22 -17.56 11.03
N SER A 139 4.03 -16.50 10.96
CA SER A 139 4.77 -16.00 12.13
C SER A 139 4.00 -14.90 12.86
N THR A 140 4.23 -14.80 14.18
CA THR A 140 3.70 -13.73 15.03
C THR A 140 4.83 -13.05 15.78
N TYR A 141 4.81 -11.71 15.86
CA TYR A 141 5.69 -10.94 16.72
C TYR A 141 5.06 -9.59 17.07
N ALA A 142 5.53 -8.97 18.13
CA ALA A 142 5.16 -7.62 18.52
C ALA A 142 6.35 -6.91 19.18
N PRO A 143 6.46 -5.57 19.08
CA PRO A 143 5.51 -4.68 18.41
C PRO A 143 5.66 -4.71 16.90
N ALA A 144 4.57 -4.90 16.19
CA ALA A 144 4.54 -4.87 14.73
C ALA A 144 3.40 -3.98 14.21
N VAL A 145 3.48 -3.64 12.93
CA VAL A 145 2.51 -2.78 12.26
C VAL A 145 2.29 -3.25 10.83
N MET A 146 1.13 -2.96 10.31
CA MET A 146 0.77 -3.15 8.91
C MET A 146 0.01 -1.92 8.42
N MET A 147 0.35 -1.44 7.21
CA MET A 147 -0.28 -0.28 6.60
C MET A 147 -1.09 -0.70 5.38
N ASN A 148 -2.39 -0.42 5.37
CA ASN A 148 -3.30 -0.77 4.26
C ASN A 148 -3.20 -2.23 3.80
N ARG A 149 -2.68 -3.13 4.64
CA ARG A 149 -2.42 -4.56 4.33
C ARG A 149 -1.50 -4.79 3.13
N THR A 150 -0.61 -3.84 2.88
CA THR A 150 0.34 -3.88 1.76
C THR A 150 1.78 -3.78 2.24
N SER A 151 2.71 -4.26 1.40
CA SER A 151 4.14 -4.09 1.64
C SER A 151 4.58 -2.66 1.34
N LEU A 152 5.65 -2.20 2.01
CA LEU A 152 6.30 -0.93 1.69
C LEU A 152 7.53 -1.19 0.80
N SER A 153 7.27 -1.61 -0.43
CA SER A 153 8.30 -2.07 -1.37
C SER A 153 9.37 -1.01 -1.67
N TRP A 154 9.02 0.27 -1.63
CA TRP A 154 9.98 1.39 -1.81
C TRP A 154 11.02 1.48 -0.68
N LYS A 155 10.75 0.85 0.48
CA LYS A 155 11.70 0.70 1.60
C LYS A 155 12.43 -0.63 1.60
N GLY A 156 12.15 -1.52 0.63
CA GLY A 156 12.61 -2.90 0.64
C GLY A 156 11.88 -3.81 1.64
N ILE A 157 10.77 -3.33 2.23
CA ILE A 157 9.90 -4.13 3.09
C ILE A 157 8.93 -4.90 2.20
N LEU A 158 9.16 -6.20 2.05
CA LEU A 158 8.40 -7.06 1.13
C LEU A 158 7.20 -7.73 1.79
N GLN A 159 7.17 -7.81 3.12
CA GLN A 159 6.06 -8.35 3.89
C GLN A 159 5.11 -7.22 4.30
N PRO A 160 3.78 -7.42 4.31
CA PRO A 160 2.84 -6.43 4.83
C PRO A 160 3.06 -6.09 6.31
N VAL A 161 3.44 -7.08 7.12
CA VAL A 161 3.73 -6.91 8.55
C VAL A 161 5.22 -6.64 8.75
N PHE A 162 5.53 -5.58 9.49
CA PHE A 162 6.91 -5.19 9.79
C PHE A 162 7.00 -4.53 11.17
N SER A 163 8.22 -4.30 11.65
CA SER A 163 8.43 -3.70 12.98
C SER A 163 7.83 -2.28 13.06
N SER A 164 7.11 -2.00 14.16
CA SER A 164 6.57 -0.67 14.41
C SER A 164 7.64 0.43 14.48
N PHE A 165 8.89 0.08 14.75
CA PHE A 165 10.02 1.02 14.76
C PHE A 165 10.53 1.40 13.37
N ASP A 166 10.18 0.62 12.35
CA ASP A 166 10.59 0.88 10.96
C ASP A 166 9.65 1.82 10.21
N LEU A 167 8.44 2.06 10.73
CA LEU A 167 7.52 3.06 10.18
C LEU A 167 8.03 4.46 10.49
N LYS A 168 8.02 5.34 9.48
CA LYS A 168 8.45 6.74 9.59
C LYS A 168 7.34 7.68 9.12
N GLU A 169 7.44 8.95 9.50
CA GLU A 169 6.46 9.99 9.12
C GLU A 169 6.38 10.17 7.60
N GLU A 170 7.52 10.06 6.91
CA GLU A 170 7.58 10.15 5.46
C GLU A 170 6.77 9.05 4.77
N ASP A 171 6.70 7.86 5.37
CA ASP A 171 5.89 6.75 4.83
C ASP A 171 4.39 7.08 4.91
N ILE A 172 3.95 7.65 6.04
CA ILE A 172 2.58 8.13 6.21
C ILE A 172 2.26 9.19 5.16
N LYS A 173 3.12 10.20 5.02
CA LYS A 173 2.93 11.26 4.03
C LYS A 173 2.89 10.71 2.61
N GLN A 174 3.79 9.80 2.26
CA GLN A 174 3.79 9.17 0.94
C GLN A 174 2.50 8.39 0.67
N LEU A 175 2.06 7.55 1.60
CA LEU A 175 0.82 6.79 1.47
C LEU A 175 -0.42 7.70 1.34
N LEU A 176 -0.44 8.83 2.04
CA LEU A 176 -1.53 9.81 1.98
C LEU A 176 -1.60 10.58 0.65
N THR A 177 -0.51 10.60 -0.15
CA THR A 177 -0.53 11.19 -1.50
C THR A 177 -1.19 10.30 -2.53
N GLU A 178 -1.32 9.00 -2.25
CA GLU A 178 -1.99 8.09 -3.16
C GLU A 178 -3.50 8.37 -3.17
N PRO A 179 -4.13 8.47 -4.35
CA PRO A 179 -5.57 8.73 -4.43
C PRO A 179 -6.39 7.55 -3.90
N ALA A 180 -7.57 7.83 -3.37
CA ALA A 180 -8.59 6.83 -3.11
C ALA A 180 -9.63 6.85 -4.23
N HIS A 181 -9.98 5.66 -4.73
CA HIS A 181 -10.93 5.49 -5.84
C HIS A 181 -12.33 5.11 -5.36
N VAL A 182 -12.47 4.95 -4.06
CA VAL A 182 -13.74 4.67 -3.37
C VAL A 182 -13.85 5.61 -2.18
N SER A 183 -14.99 6.25 -2.01
CA SER A 183 -15.36 6.84 -0.73
C SER A 183 -16.20 5.85 0.07
N VAL A 184 -16.01 5.84 1.39
CA VAL A 184 -16.78 5.00 2.31
C VAL A 184 -17.28 5.88 3.45
N ASN A 185 -18.60 5.87 3.67
CA ASN A 185 -19.24 6.47 4.81
C ASN A 185 -19.78 5.39 5.74
N LEU A 186 -19.60 5.60 7.03
CA LEU A 186 -20.10 4.72 8.08
C LEU A 186 -21.11 5.50 8.94
N ASP A 187 -22.33 4.96 9.06
CA ASP A 187 -23.30 5.40 10.04
C ASP A 187 -23.48 4.31 11.10
N MET A 188 -23.32 4.68 12.37
CA MET A 188 -23.34 3.73 13.49
C MET A 188 -24.38 4.14 14.51
N ASN A 189 -25.27 3.21 14.83
CA ASN A 189 -26.25 3.36 15.90
C ASN A 189 -26.05 2.25 16.93
N TYR A 190 -25.69 2.65 18.15
CA TYR A 190 -25.50 1.75 19.28
C TYR A 190 -26.60 1.92 20.32
N GLU A 191 -27.28 0.82 20.66
CA GLU A 191 -28.30 0.76 21.71
C GLU A 191 -27.71 0.17 23.00
N PRO A 192 -27.43 1.00 24.03
CA PRO A 192 -26.73 0.56 25.23
C PRO A 192 -27.46 -0.52 26.04
N GLN A 193 -28.80 -0.49 26.04
CA GLN A 193 -29.60 -1.43 26.87
C GLN A 193 -29.58 -2.84 26.30
N THR A 194 -29.68 -2.98 25.00
CA THR A 194 -29.63 -4.26 24.28
C THR A 194 -28.24 -4.63 23.85
N ARG A 195 -27.29 -3.70 23.90
CA ARG A 195 -25.92 -3.80 23.36
C ARG A 195 -25.92 -4.10 21.85
N ALA A 196 -26.99 -3.76 21.16
CA ALA A 196 -27.08 -3.91 19.71
C ALA A 196 -26.35 -2.78 19.02
N LEU A 197 -25.52 -3.12 18.03
CA LEU A 197 -24.82 -2.19 17.15
C LEU A 197 -25.32 -2.38 15.71
N LYS A 198 -25.90 -1.33 15.14
CA LYS A 198 -26.24 -1.27 13.71
C LYS A 198 -25.23 -0.41 12.99
N ILE A 199 -24.60 -0.95 11.97
CA ILE A 199 -23.65 -0.23 11.11
C ILE A 199 -24.22 -0.22 9.68
N THR A 200 -24.37 0.98 9.12
CA THR A 200 -24.69 1.17 7.70
C THR A 200 -23.42 1.63 7.00
N VAL A 201 -23.05 0.95 5.93
CA VAL A 201 -21.88 1.26 5.11
C VAL A 201 -22.36 1.70 3.74
N GLU A 202 -22.00 2.91 3.35
CA GLU A 202 -22.29 3.46 2.03
C GLU A 202 -20.98 3.78 1.31
N GLY A 203 -20.87 3.38 0.04
CA GLY A 203 -19.66 3.61 -0.76
C GLY A 203 -19.97 4.17 -2.13
N THR A 204 -19.12 5.06 -2.61
CA THR A 204 -19.17 5.58 -3.99
C THR A 204 -17.89 5.19 -4.71
N PHE A 205 -18.03 4.44 -5.80
CA PHE A 205 -16.94 4.10 -6.70
C PHE A 205 -16.81 5.16 -7.79
N LEU A 206 -15.59 5.49 -8.18
CA LEU A 206 -15.35 6.45 -9.27
C LEU A 206 -15.59 5.85 -10.65
N MET A 207 -15.41 4.53 -10.80
CA MET A 207 -15.66 3.80 -12.05
C MET A 207 -16.71 2.71 -11.88
N LYS A 208 -17.56 2.55 -12.91
CA LYS A 208 -18.68 1.59 -12.89
C LYS A 208 -18.24 0.13 -13.04
N ASP A 209 -17.09 -0.12 -13.67
CA ASP A 209 -16.64 -1.47 -14.05
C ASP A 209 -15.41 -1.95 -13.29
N VAL A 210 -15.24 -1.48 -12.05
CA VAL A 210 -14.26 -2.11 -11.16
C VAL A 210 -14.82 -3.48 -10.79
N SER A 211 -14.45 -4.50 -11.55
CA SER A 211 -14.65 -5.88 -11.11
C SER A 211 -13.95 -5.99 -9.76
N SER A 212 -14.75 -6.07 -8.70
CA SER A 212 -14.29 -6.13 -7.33
C SER A 212 -13.31 -7.28 -7.15
N ARG A 213 -12.04 -6.99 -7.19
CA ARG A 213 -11.03 -7.81 -6.54
C ARG A 213 -10.92 -7.30 -5.11
N LEU A 214 -11.89 -7.62 -4.31
CA LEU A 214 -11.82 -7.56 -2.86
C LEU A 214 -11.27 -8.89 -2.34
#